data_5ff0f95360e01734a1e289d62b95ba8b
#
_entry.id   5ff0f95360e01734a1e289d62b95ba8b
#
_cell.length_a   1.000
_cell.length_b   1.000
_cell.length_c   1.000
_cell.angle_alpha   90.00
_cell.angle_beta   90.00
_cell.angle_gamma   90.00
#
_symmetry.space_group_name_H-M   'P 1'
#
loop_
_entity.id
_entity.type
_entity.pdbx_description
1 polymer ?
#
loop_
_entity_poly.entity_id
_entity_poly.type
_entity_poly.pdbx_seq_one_letter_code
_entity_poly.pdbx_strand_id
1 'polypeptide(L)'
;PVLSRGLGDVYKRQALNPEWENKIDTMAAVTSKQNITSISGVPTWTIVLIKKVLDLTKSKNILDVWPNLELFIHGAVSFDPYRQLFKELIPKKDMNYLETYNASEGFFAFQDTFESNAMLLMTNHGIFYEFEDLQSGEVLPLENVEVDKQYALIISTYSGLWRYKVGDTILFKLSLIHI
;
A
#
# COMPACT_ATOMS: atom_id res chain seq x y z
N PRO A 1 13.02 25.35 17.13
CA PRO A 1 12.46 24.02 17.13
C PRO A 1 13.36 23.09 16.33
N VAL A 2 14.07 22.20 17.05
CA VAL A 2 14.87 21.16 16.42
C VAL A 2 13.87 20.12 15.91
N LEU A 3 13.48 20.28 14.67
CA LEU A 3 12.76 19.26 13.94
C LEU A 3 13.64 18.01 13.87
N SER A 4 13.06 16.87 14.16
CA SER A 4 13.68 15.55 14.16
C SER A 4 14.56 15.36 12.92
N ARG A 5 15.86 15.56 13.06
CA ARG A 5 16.88 15.24 12.06
C ARG A 5 17.29 13.77 12.11
N GLY A 6 16.54 12.93 12.84
CA GLY A 6 16.92 11.56 13.02
C GLY A 6 16.74 10.70 11.78
N LEU A 7 15.61 10.04 11.69
CA LEU A 7 15.35 9.01 10.70
C LEU A 7 14.97 9.52 9.30
N GLY A 8 14.39 10.71 9.20
CA GLY A 8 13.94 11.26 7.92
C GLY A 8 15.07 11.60 6.94
N ASP A 9 16.24 12.05 7.40
CA ASP A 9 17.36 12.40 6.52
C ASP A 9 18.12 11.17 6.03
N VAL A 10 18.26 10.16 6.87
CA VAL A 10 18.87 8.88 6.47
C VAL A 10 17.98 8.18 5.45
N TYR A 11 16.67 8.18 5.68
CA TYR A 11 15.68 7.58 4.79
C TYR A 11 15.61 8.28 3.41
N LYS A 12 15.65 9.61 3.38
CA LYS A 12 15.65 10.39 2.14
C LYS A 12 16.90 10.14 1.29
N ARG A 13 18.09 10.09 1.89
CA ARG A 13 19.35 9.84 1.16
C ARG A 13 19.38 8.43 0.57
N GLN A 14 18.86 7.44 1.28
CA GLN A 14 18.78 6.06 0.80
C GLN A 14 17.74 5.90 -0.29
N ALA A 15 16.58 6.57 -0.17
CA ALA A 15 15.52 6.54 -1.18
C ALA A 15 15.96 7.14 -2.52
N LEU A 16 16.92 8.07 -2.51
CA LEU A 16 17.44 8.76 -3.70
C LEU A 16 18.67 8.07 -4.33
N ASN A 17 19.16 6.95 -3.78
CA ASN A 17 20.24 6.21 -4.38
C ASN A 17 19.79 5.59 -5.71
N PRO A 18 20.41 5.91 -6.86
CA PRO A 18 20.03 5.37 -8.16
C PRO A 18 20.42 3.89 -8.34
N GLU A 19 21.37 3.40 -7.56
CA GLU A 19 21.81 1.99 -7.62
C GLU A 19 20.95 1.14 -6.70
N TRP A 20 20.06 0.37 -7.30
CA TRP A 20 19.08 -0.46 -6.62
C TRP A 20 19.69 -1.46 -5.62
N GLU A 21 20.73 -2.17 -6.00
CA GLU A 21 21.37 -3.18 -5.14
C GLU A 21 21.98 -2.55 -3.89
N ASN A 22 22.72 -1.47 -4.05
CA ASN A 22 23.29 -0.70 -2.93
C ASN A 22 22.21 -0.13 -2.00
N LYS A 23 21.07 0.25 -2.58
CA LYS A 23 19.92 0.75 -1.81
C LYS A 23 19.36 -0.33 -0.88
N ILE A 24 19.09 -1.52 -1.39
CA ILE A 24 18.56 -2.64 -0.60
C ILE A 24 19.55 -3.08 0.48
N ASP A 25 20.84 -3.17 0.15
CA ASP A 25 21.87 -3.54 1.11
C ASP A 25 21.97 -2.55 2.26
N THR A 26 21.93 -1.28 1.94
CA THR A 26 21.96 -0.20 2.94
C THR A 26 20.68 -0.21 3.81
N MET A 27 19.51 -0.38 3.19
CA MET A 27 18.24 -0.49 3.92
C MET A 27 18.27 -1.69 4.88
N ALA A 28 18.71 -2.86 4.42
CA ALA A 28 18.80 -4.06 5.25
C ALA A 28 19.76 -3.86 6.42
N ALA A 29 20.94 -3.29 6.18
CA ALA A 29 21.94 -3.03 7.22
C ALA A 29 21.48 -2.03 8.29
N VAL A 30 20.69 -1.02 7.90
CA VAL A 30 20.15 -0.02 8.82
C VAL A 30 18.98 -0.59 9.61
N THR A 31 18.00 -1.19 8.92
CA THR A 31 16.75 -1.66 9.54
C THR A 31 16.97 -2.88 10.44
N SER A 32 17.98 -3.71 10.15
CA SER A 32 18.33 -4.84 11.03
C SER A 32 18.78 -4.44 12.43
N LYS A 33 19.14 -3.17 12.64
CA LYS A 33 19.59 -2.63 13.94
C LYS A 33 18.52 -1.78 14.63
N GLN A 34 17.33 -1.68 14.05
CA GLN A 34 16.27 -0.81 14.54
C GLN A 34 15.09 -1.62 15.06
N ASN A 35 14.35 -1.02 15.98
CA ASN A 35 13.08 -1.56 16.44
C ASN A 35 12.00 -1.21 15.42
N ILE A 36 11.75 -2.10 14.47
CA ILE A 36 10.73 -1.93 13.44
C ILE A 36 9.40 -2.46 13.96
N THR A 37 8.39 -1.60 14.02
CA THR A 37 7.02 -1.95 14.42
C THR A 37 6.06 -2.01 13.25
N SER A 38 6.34 -1.26 12.18
CA SER A 38 5.52 -1.26 10.97
C SER A 38 6.38 -1.14 9.72
N ILE A 39 5.86 -1.67 8.62
CA ILE A 39 6.45 -1.57 7.28
C ILE A 39 5.38 -1.02 6.36
N SER A 40 5.78 -0.19 5.40
CA SER A 40 4.91 0.24 4.30
C SER A 40 5.63 0.05 2.97
N GLY A 41 4.93 -0.56 2.00
CA GLY A 41 5.51 -0.76 0.67
C GLY A 41 4.77 -1.76 -0.20
N VAL A 42 5.25 -1.86 -1.43
CA VAL A 42 4.75 -2.87 -2.39
C VAL A 42 5.18 -4.27 -1.93
N PRO A 43 4.30 -5.27 -1.92
CA PRO A 43 4.61 -6.61 -1.43
C PRO A 43 5.88 -7.23 -2.00
N THR A 44 6.08 -7.15 -3.32
CA THR A 44 7.26 -7.70 -4.01
C THR A 44 8.57 -7.13 -3.47
N TRP A 45 8.64 -5.82 -3.31
CA TRP A 45 9.85 -5.14 -2.81
C TRP A 45 10.08 -5.35 -1.33
N THR A 46 9.01 -5.45 -0.56
CA THR A 46 9.08 -5.76 0.87
C THR A 46 9.63 -7.17 1.09
N ILE A 47 9.24 -8.15 0.27
CA ILE A 47 9.81 -9.50 0.31
C ILE A 47 11.32 -9.48 0.04
N VAL A 48 11.76 -8.73 -0.96
CA VAL A 48 13.19 -8.61 -1.28
C VAL A 48 13.97 -8.04 -0.09
N LEU A 49 13.45 -6.96 0.53
CA LEU A 49 14.07 -6.38 1.72
C LEU A 49 14.11 -7.36 2.90
N ILE A 50 13.01 -8.02 3.22
CA ILE A 50 12.94 -9.00 4.32
C ILE A 50 13.96 -10.12 4.09
N LYS A 51 14.00 -10.72 2.89
CA LYS A 51 14.98 -11.76 2.55
C LYS A 51 16.42 -11.27 2.72
N LYS A 52 16.71 -10.03 2.30
CA LYS A 52 18.05 -9.45 2.46
C LYS A 52 18.43 -9.24 3.93
N VAL A 53 17.49 -8.81 4.77
CA VAL A 53 17.68 -8.69 6.22
C VAL A 53 17.97 -10.06 6.84
N LEU A 54 17.21 -11.11 6.47
CA LEU A 54 17.42 -12.48 6.95
C LEU A 54 18.78 -13.03 6.53
N ASP A 55 19.19 -12.78 5.28
CA ASP A 55 20.50 -13.20 4.78
C ASP A 55 21.66 -12.51 5.51
N LEU A 56 21.51 -11.20 5.79
CA LEU A 56 22.51 -10.41 6.49
C LEU A 56 22.65 -10.84 7.96
N THR A 57 21.53 -11.11 8.64
CA THR A 57 21.49 -11.44 10.06
C THR A 57 21.61 -12.94 10.35
N LYS A 58 21.53 -13.80 9.31
CA LYS A 58 21.46 -15.25 9.43
C LYS A 58 20.29 -15.73 10.29
N SER A 59 19.23 -14.96 10.34
CA SER A 59 18.01 -15.26 11.10
C SER A 59 17.08 -16.19 10.32
N LYS A 60 16.27 -16.98 11.03
CA LYS A 60 15.33 -17.93 10.41
C LYS A 60 14.05 -17.27 9.93
N ASN A 61 13.58 -16.27 10.66
CA ASN A 61 12.40 -15.50 10.34
C ASN A 61 12.60 -14.03 10.76
N ILE A 62 11.76 -13.14 10.26
CA ILE A 62 11.97 -11.71 10.47
C ILE A 62 11.72 -11.26 11.92
N LEU A 63 10.93 -12.00 12.70
CA LEU A 63 10.67 -11.67 14.11
C LEU A 63 11.88 -11.87 15.01
N ASP A 64 12.87 -12.65 14.56
CA ASP A 64 14.17 -12.75 15.24
C ASP A 64 14.94 -11.41 15.16
N VAL A 65 14.65 -10.59 14.16
CA VAL A 65 15.28 -9.27 13.93
C VAL A 65 14.36 -8.12 14.35
N TRP A 66 13.07 -8.22 14.01
CA TRP A 66 12.04 -7.21 14.28
C TRP A 66 10.94 -7.80 15.18
N PRO A 67 11.21 -8.07 16.46
CA PRO A 67 10.27 -8.76 17.36
C PRO A 67 8.96 -7.99 17.60
N ASN A 68 9.00 -6.67 17.44
CA ASN A 68 7.86 -5.79 17.64
C ASN A 68 7.10 -5.44 16.35
N LEU A 69 7.42 -6.10 15.23
CA LEU A 69 6.70 -5.89 13.98
C LEU A 69 5.24 -6.34 14.13
N GLU A 70 4.30 -5.44 13.85
CA GLU A 70 2.85 -5.65 14.09
C GLU A 70 1.96 -5.21 12.93
N LEU A 71 2.48 -4.42 11.97
CA LEU A 71 1.69 -3.86 10.88
C LEU A 71 2.48 -3.85 9.57
N PHE A 72 1.84 -4.33 8.49
CA PHE A 72 2.27 -4.12 7.13
C PHE A 72 1.20 -3.37 6.34
N ILE A 73 1.52 -2.15 5.92
CA ILE A 73 0.69 -1.34 5.02
C ILE A 73 1.16 -1.60 3.59
N HIS A 74 0.27 -2.10 2.75
CA HIS A 74 0.62 -2.47 1.38
C HIS A 74 -0.34 -1.88 0.36
N GLY A 75 0.06 -1.88 -0.91
CA GLY A 75 -0.76 -1.40 -2.01
C GLY A 75 -0.07 -1.62 -3.35
N ALA A 76 -0.58 -1.00 -4.38
CA ALA A 76 -0.15 -1.06 -5.78
C ALA A 76 -0.39 -2.38 -6.51
N VAL A 77 -0.53 -3.50 -5.80
CA VAL A 77 -0.85 -4.82 -6.37
C VAL A 77 -1.72 -5.59 -5.39
N SER A 78 -2.57 -6.51 -5.89
CA SER A 78 -3.34 -7.41 -5.04
C SER A 78 -2.42 -8.19 -4.10
N PHE A 79 -2.79 -8.24 -2.82
CA PHE A 79 -2.01 -8.91 -1.79
C PHE A 79 -2.20 -10.42 -1.74
N ASP A 80 -3.31 -10.95 -2.23
CA ASP A 80 -3.67 -12.35 -2.10
C ASP A 80 -2.58 -13.34 -2.58
N PRO A 81 -1.89 -13.12 -3.71
CA PRO A 81 -0.82 -14.02 -4.14
C PRO A 81 0.37 -14.07 -3.18
N TYR A 82 0.56 -13.03 -2.39
CA TYR A 82 1.72 -12.89 -1.47
C TYR A 82 1.41 -13.31 -0.04
N ARG A 83 0.14 -13.42 0.34
CA ARG A 83 -0.34 -13.66 1.70
C ARG A 83 0.32 -14.86 2.38
N GLN A 84 0.44 -15.97 1.67
CA GLN A 84 1.06 -17.19 2.21
C GLN A 84 2.56 -16.98 2.49
N LEU A 85 3.28 -16.37 1.56
CA LEU A 85 4.71 -16.10 1.73
C LEU A 85 4.96 -15.11 2.89
N PHE A 86 4.11 -14.11 3.06
CA PHE A 86 4.22 -13.19 4.19
C PHE A 86 3.98 -13.91 5.53
N LYS A 87 3.05 -14.85 5.61
CA LYS A 87 2.86 -15.68 6.82
C LYS A 87 4.06 -16.54 7.16
N GLU A 88 4.81 -16.99 6.16
CA GLU A 88 6.05 -17.74 6.36
C GLU A 88 7.21 -16.85 6.80
N LEU A 89 7.36 -15.67 6.20
CA LEU A 89 8.40 -14.70 6.53
C LEU A 89 8.15 -14.01 7.88
N ILE A 90 6.87 -13.78 8.24
CA ILE A 90 6.43 -13.12 9.47
C ILE A 90 5.46 -14.08 10.19
N PRO A 91 5.95 -15.09 10.91
CA PRO A 91 5.11 -16.13 11.53
C PRO A 91 4.45 -15.62 12.82
N LYS A 92 3.78 -14.47 12.78
CA LYS A 92 3.06 -13.82 13.86
C LYS A 92 1.55 -13.95 13.65
N LYS A 93 0.81 -14.52 14.62
CA LYS A 93 -0.64 -14.79 14.51
C LYS A 93 -1.48 -13.53 14.42
N ASP A 94 -1.07 -12.50 15.14
CA ASP A 94 -1.72 -11.18 15.26
C ASP A 94 -1.06 -10.12 14.39
N MET A 95 -0.41 -10.54 13.29
CA MET A 95 0.13 -9.60 12.31
C MET A 95 -1.00 -8.92 11.54
N ASN A 96 -1.00 -7.60 11.55
CA ASN A 96 -1.96 -6.78 10.85
C ASN A 96 -1.49 -6.47 9.43
N TYR A 97 -2.40 -6.60 8.47
CA TYR A 97 -2.19 -6.23 7.07
C TYR A 97 -3.24 -5.19 6.69
N LEU A 98 -2.82 -4.07 6.15
CA LEU A 98 -3.70 -2.97 5.75
C LEU A 98 -3.43 -2.61 4.30
N GLU A 99 -4.47 -2.70 3.49
CA GLU A 99 -4.38 -2.39 2.06
C GLU A 99 -4.68 -0.93 1.79
N THR A 100 -3.96 -0.35 0.83
CA THR A 100 -4.17 1.00 0.33
C THR A 100 -4.26 0.99 -1.19
N TYR A 101 -5.11 1.84 -1.74
CA TYR A 101 -5.20 2.08 -3.15
C TYR A 101 -4.69 3.49 -3.47
N ASN A 102 -3.47 3.52 -3.98
CA ASN A 102 -2.79 4.75 -4.37
C ASN A 102 -2.06 4.56 -5.70
N ALA A 103 -2.01 5.64 -6.48
CA ALA A 103 -1.30 5.75 -7.74
C ALA A 103 -0.54 7.08 -7.79
N SER A 104 0.17 7.34 -8.90
CA SER A 104 0.82 8.64 -9.14
C SER A 104 -0.18 9.79 -9.18
N GLU A 105 -1.40 9.50 -9.58
CA GLU A 105 -2.52 10.42 -9.75
C GLU A 105 -3.19 10.81 -8.43
N GLY A 106 -3.08 9.98 -7.40
CA GLY A 106 -3.68 10.26 -6.11
C GLY A 106 -3.73 9.09 -5.15
N PHE A 107 -4.20 9.38 -3.93
CA PHE A 107 -4.53 8.39 -2.92
C PHE A 107 -6.05 8.23 -2.89
N PHE A 108 -6.56 7.06 -3.26
CA PHE A 108 -7.99 6.86 -3.55
C PHE A 108 -8.75 6.18 -2.42
N ALA A 109 -8.16 5.13 -1.83
CA ALA A 109 -8.83 4.36 -0.80
C ALA A 109 -7.84 3.70 0.16
N PHE A 110 -8.33 3.30 1.31
CA PHE A 110 -7.59 2.50 2.27
C PHE A 110 -8.54 1.56 3.02
N GLN A 111 -8.01 0.45 3.46
CA GLN A 111 -8.73 -0.48 4.33
C GLN A 111 -8.91 0.17 5.71
N ASP A 112 -10.14 0.35 6.15
CA ASP A 112 -10.51 1.03 7.41
C ASP A 112 -10.84 0.06 8.54
N THR A 113 -10.91 -1.24 8.24
CA THR A 113 -11.11 -2.33 9.20
C THR A 113 -10.29 -3.55 8.81
N PHE A 114 -9.82 -4.32 9.79
CA PHE A 114 -9.12 -5.59 9.55
C PHE A 114 -10.05 -6.78 9.27
N GLU A 115 -11.35 -6.59 9.44
CA GLU A 115 -12.38 -7.62 9.29
C GLU A 115 -12.81 -7.81 7.82
N SER A 116 -12.54 -6.82 6.97
CA SER A 116 -12.89 -6.81 5.55
C SER A 116 -11.70 -6.43 4.69
N ASN A 117 -11.62 -6.98 3.48
CA ASN A 117 -10.65 -6.57 2.45
C ASN A 117 -11.17 -5.40 1.59
N ALA A 118 -12.37 -4.90 1.86
CA ALA A 118 -12.87 -3.71 1.17
C ALA A 118 -12.17 -2.46 1.70
N MET A 119 -11.92 -1.50 0.81
CA MET A 119 -11.25 -0.24 1.13
C MET A 119 -12.25 0.90 1.10
N LEU A 120 -12.17 1.78 2.08
CA LEU A 120 -12.96 3.01 2.13
C LEU A 120 -12.46 4.00 1.09
N LEU A 121 -13.33 4.39 0.15
CA LEU A 121 -13.04 5.42 -0.85
C LEU A 121 -12.95 6.81 -0.19
N MET A 122 -11.88 7.52 -0.45
CA MET A 122 -11.60 8.85 0.11
C MET A 122 -12.33 9.93 -0.68
N THR A 123 -13.51 10.33 -0.23
CA THR A 123 -14.37 11.30 -0.96
C THR A 123 -14.17 12.76 -0.59
N ASN A 124 -13.33 13.06 0.42
CA ASN A 124 -13.25 14.40 1.04
C ASN A 124 -11.88 15.08 0.95
N HIS A 125 -10.98 14.64 0.08
CA HIS A 125 -9.60 15.17 0.00
C HIS A 125 -9.23 15.75 -1.38
N GLY A 126 -10.21 16.28 -2.11
CA GLY A 126 -9.95 17.08 -3.31
C GLY A 126 -9.88 16.29 -4.60
N ILE A 127 -10.38 15.07 -4.61
CA ILE A 127 -10.59 14.26 -5.81
C ILE A 127 -12.09 14.15 -6.05
N PHE A 128 -12.54 14.50 -7.25
CA PHE A 128 -13.88 14.23 -7.73
C PHE A 128 -13.86 12.92 -8.52
N TYR A 129 -14.77 12.01 -8.19
CA TYR A 129 -14.85 10.68 -8.75
C TYR A 129 -16.04 10.52 -9.68
N GLU A 130 -15.80 9.86 -10.83
CA GLU A 130 -16.80 9.34 -11.74
C GLU A 130 -16.47 7.87 -12.05
N PHE A 131 -17.48 7.10 -12.41
CA PHE A 131 -17.38 5.65 -12.57
C PHE A 131 -17.97 5.22 -13.90
N GLU A 132 -17.14 4.73 -14.82
CA GLU A 132 -17.62 4.21 -16.10
C GLU A 132 -17.98 2.75 -15.94
N ASP A 133 -19.25 2.45 -16.15
CA ASP A 133 -19.76 1.08 -16.22
C ASP A 133 -19.11 0.33 -17.38
N LEU A 134 -18.43 -0.77 -17.09
CA LEU A 134 -17.69 -1.53 -18.10
C LEU A 134 -18.59 -2.26 -19.10
N GLN A 135 -19.89 -2.43 -18.81
CA GLN A 135 -20.83 -3.08 -19.70
C GLN A 135 -21.53 -2.09 -20.64
N SER A 136 -22.04 -0.99 -20.09
CA SER A 136 -22.79 0.01 -20.86
C SER A 136 -21.93 1.13 -21.43
N GLY A 137 -20.77 1.40 -20.83
CA GLY A 137 -19.94 2.57 -21.11
C GLY A 137 -20.52 3.88 -20.53
N GLU A 138 -21.59 3.82 -19.75
CA GLU A 138 -22.18 4.97 -19.10
C GLU A 138 -21.28 5.45 -17.95
N VAL A 139 -21.10 6.78 -17.84
CA VAL A 139 -20.34 7.38 -16.75
C VAL A 139 -21.29 7.90 -15.67
N LEU A 140 -21.15 7.38 -14.47
CA LEU A 140 -22.03 7.59 -13.33
C LEU A 140 -21.32 8.36 -12.22
N PRO A 141 -22.04 9.22 -11.49
CA PRO A 141 -21.55 9.75 -10.21
C PRO A 141 -21.66 8.67 -9.11
N LEU A 142 -21.00 8.93 -7.98
CA LEU A 142 -20.91 7.97 -6.87
C LEU A 142 -22.28 7.48 -6.35
N GLU A 143 -23.25 8.37 -6.29
CA GLU A 143 -24.61 8.07 -5.81
C GLU A 143 -25.39 7.08 -6.70
N ASN A 144 -24.94 6.86 -7.93
CA ASN A 144 -25.62 6.00 -8.91
C ASN A 144 -24.88 4.67 -9.17
N VAL A 145 -23.77 4.41 -8.47
CA VAL A 145 -23.09 3.12 -8.60
C VAL A 145 -23.84 2.01 -7.84
N GLU A 146 -23.66 0.80 -8.30
CA GLU A 146 -24.27 -0.39 -7.73
C GLU A 146 -23.21 -1.29 -7.06
N VAL A 147 -23.58 -1.91 -5.94
CA VAL A 147 -22.74 -2.92 -5.27
C VAL A 147 -22.61 -4.15 -6.17
N ASP A 148 -21.46 -4.83 -6.10
CA ASP A 148 -21.10 -6.01 -6.89
C ASP A 148 -20.99 -5.77 -8.40
N LYS A 149 -20.88 -4.51 -8.81
CA LYS A 149 -20.67 -4.12 -10.21
C LYS A 149 -19.29 -3.49 -10.41
N GLN A 150 -18.69 -3.77 -11.56
CA GLN A 150 -17.35 -3.30 -11.93
C GLN A 150 -17.40 -2.00 -12.72
N TYR A 151 -16.51 -1.07 -12.36
CA TYR A 151 -16.39 0.24 -12.98
C TYR A 151 -14.93 0.58 -13.27
N ALA A 152 -14.68 1.31 -14.36
CA ALA A 152 -13.40 2.01 -14.52
C ALA A 152 -13.43 3.33 -13.75
N LEU A 153 -12.35 3.61 -13.01
CA LEU A 153 -12.23 4.83 -12.22
C LEU A 153 -11.83 6.03 -13.08
N ILE A 154 -12.60 7.10 -12.98
CA ILE A 154 -12.34 8.40 -13.60
C ILE A 154 -12.22 9.44 -12.49
N ILE A 155 -11.20 10.30 -12.57
CA ILE A 155 -10.93 11.32 -11.54
C ILE A 155 -10.77 12.71 -12.14
N SER A 156 -11.16 13.70 -11.35
CA SER A 156 -10.77 15.11 -11.56
C SER A 156 -10.11 15.63 -10.28
N THR A 157 -8.96 16.31 -10.41
CA THR A 157 -8.15 16.74 -9.27
C THR A 157 -7.76 18.20 -9.36
N TYR A 158 -7.44 18.83 -8.23
CA TYR A 158 -6.90 20.20 -8.19
C TYR A 158 -5.54 20.34 -8.87
N SER A 159 -4.80 19.24 -9.03
CA SER A 159 -3.51 19.24 -9.74
C SER A 159 -3.63 19.27 -11.27
N GLY A 160 -4.86 19.36 -11.80
CA GLY A 160 -5.11 19.59 -13.22
C GLY A 160 -5.47 18.35 -14.03
N LEU A 161 -5.77 17.24 -13.41
CA LEU A 161 -6.40 16.10 -14.09
C LEU A 161 -7.90 16.38 -14.24
N TRP A 162 -8.40 16.28 -15.46
CA TRP A 162 -9.82 16.50 -15.77
C TRP A 162 -10.39 15.25 -16.42
N ARG A 163 -11.34 14.60 -15.74
CA ARG A 163 -12.00 13.36 -16.19
C ARG A 163 -10.98 12.32 -16.68
N TYR A 164 -9.88 12.20 -15.93
CA TYR A 164 -8.78 11.30 -16.26
C TYR A 164 -9.15 9.88 -15.88
N LYS A 165 -9.11 8.97 -16.88
CA LYS A 165 -9.32 7.54 -16.66
C LYS A 165 -8.03 6.92 -16.12
N VAL A 166 -8.05 6.48 -14.86
CA VAL A 166 -6.86 5.97 -14.15
C VAL A 166 -6.34 4.67 -14.80
N GLY A 167 -7.24 3.89 -15.40
CA GLY A 167 -6.91 2.62 -16.04
C GLY A 167 -7.20 1.40 -15.17
N ASP A 168 -7.56 1.63 -13.91
CA ASP A 168 -7.91 0.57 -12.96
C ASP A 168 -9.41 0.25 -13.00
N THR A 169 -9.73 -0.99 -12.65
CA THR A 169 -11.10 -1.45 -12.45
C THR A 169 -11.36 -1.62 -10.95
N ILE A 170 -12.45 -1.06 -10.46
CA ILE A 170 -12.90 -1.19 -9.08
C ILE A 170 -14.24 -1.90 -8.99
N LEU A 171 -14.51 -2.52 -7.84
CA LEU A 171 -15.75 -3.20 -7.50
C LEU A 171 -16.27 -2.68 -6.17
N PHE A 172 -17.49 -2.14 -6.13
CA PHE A 172 -18.12 -1.77 -4.86
C PHE A 172 -18.63 -3.01 -4.15
N LYS A 173 -18.29 -3.20 -2.86
CA LYS A 173 -18.57 -4.45 -2.13
C LYS A 173 -19.58 -4.31 -1.00
N LEU A 174 -19.37 -3.37 -0.09
CA LEU A 174 -20.16 -3.29 1.14
C LEU A 174 -21.16 -2.13 1.13
N SER A 175 -20.82 -1.06 0.42
CA SER A 175 -21.60 0.17 0.31
C SER A 175 -21.08 0.98 -0.86
N LEU A 176 -21.71 2.13 -1.14
CA LEU A 176 -21.27 3.06 -2.20
C LEU A 176 -19.91 3.69 -1.94
N ILE A 177 -19.30 3.50 -0.78
CA ILE A 177 -17.96 4.03 -0.44
C ILE A 177 -16.95 2.96 -0.06
N HIS A 178 -17.30 1.66 -0.14
CA HIS A 178 -16.36 0.55 0.11
C HIS A 178 -16.11 -0.24 -1.18
N ILE A 179 -14.92 -0.12 -1.70
CA ILE A 179 -14.45 -0.75 -2.95
C ILE A 179 -13.48 -1.89 -2.69
#